data_32f26f7ebea141c6cd535525036d388d
#
_entry.id   32f26f7ebea141c6cd535525036d388d
#
_cell.length_a   1.000
_cell.length_b   1.000
_cell.length_c   1.000
_cell.angle_alpha   90.00
_cell.angle_beta   90.00
_cell.angle_gamma   90.00
#
_symmetry.space_group_name_H-M   'P 1'
#
loop_
_entity.id
_entity.type
_entity.pdbx_description
1 polymer ?
#
loop_
_entity_poly.entity_id
_entity_poly.type
_entity_poly.pdbx_seq_one_letter_code
_entity_poly.pdbx_strand_id
1 'polypeptide(L)'
;MAEDEELEVMIGLEVHVQLTKLHTKMWCGCTSDYRGKEPNTVTCPVCLGLPGTLPVLNRKAVDYAILLGLALNSDIQHETFFFRKNYYYPDMAKNFQITQYDKAGGVPICIGGELSFSVGNEKRTVTFSRIHLEEDPGKLAYEGSISTSPYALVDYNRHGSTLVECVTNPELRSPEEARAFLKKLRSIIEHLGIADLSLEGSMRCDANISYRGHSRVEVKNISSMKEVERALNFEMMRQKQKIKSGGETVQETRHWDEVRRVTISLRTKETEKDYRYFPEPDLVPIIIAQEALDTASATMPELPDSRVQRFISQYSLPAYDATVLCDSKAMADFFEACVNLHDDPKDIGNWLMGDFSRRLNEDNLDINETSLTPEALIQLLQMIGSGEITGKIGKTLVKDMLDGKMPKDLCEEKSVCRMDDEAALAEIIDTVIAENEKAVNDMREGTNPKSFEFLVGQVMKVTKGQADPEITRRILKERL
;
A
#
# COMPACT_ATOMS: atom_id res chain seq x y z
N MET A 1 44.10 13.12 -12.95
CA MET A 1 42.95 12.19 -12.77
C MET A 1 42.40 12.54 -11.40
N ALA A 2 41.30 13.32 -11.32
CA ALA A 2 40.60 13.53 -10.08
C ALA A 2 40.02 12.17 -9.69
N GLU A 3 40.33 11.73 -8.47
CA GLU A 3 39.65 10.58 -7.85
C GLU A 3 38.15 10.77 -8.01
N ASP A 4 37.42 9.73 -8.41
CA ASP A 4 35.96 9.71 -8.41
C ASP A 4 35.54 9.90 -6.94
N GLU A 5 35.41 11.14 -6.48
CA GLU A 5 34.76 11.42 -5.21
C GLU A 5 33.36 10.81 -5.33
N GLU A 6 33.11 9.79 -4.55
CA GLU A 6 31.84 9.07 -4.51
C GLU A 6 30.75 10.06 -4.10
N LEU A 7 29.98 10.51 -5.09
CA LEU A 7 28.91 11.50 -4.88
C LEU A 7 27.84 10.88 -3.98
N GLU A 8 27.83 11.25 -2.71
CA GLU A 8 26.87 10.75 -1.73
C GLU A 8 25.49 11.38 -1.94
N VAL A 9 24.50 10.54 -2.22
CA VAL A 9 23.10 10.93 -2.38
C VAL A 9 22.48 11.17 -1.00
N MET A 10 21.71 12.24 -0.89
CA MET A 10 20.92 12.59 0.30
C MET A 10 19.46 12.78 -0.10
N ILE A 11 18.58 11.94 0.44
CA ILE A 11 17.14 11.97 0.18
C ILE A 11 16.39 12.17 1.48
N GLY A 12 15.47 13.14 1.51
CA GLY A 12 14.48 13.36 2.56
C GLY A 12 13.09 13.32 1.97
N LEU A 13 12.12 12.87 2.74
CA LEU A 13 10.72 12.73 2.33
C LEU A 13 9.81 13.59 3.20
N GLU A 14 8.81 14.20 2.57
CA GLU A 14 7.68 14.87 3.21
C GLU A 14 6.43 14.05 2.86
N VAL A 15 5.93 13.29 3.82
CA VAL A 15 4.84 12.33 3.61
C VAL A 15 3.56 12.87 4.24
N HIS A 16 2.57 13.15 3.39
CA HIS A 16 1.25 13.64 3.79
C HIS A 16 0.26 12.49 3.80
N VAL A 17 -0.42 12.29 4.92
CA VAL A 17 -1.41 11.23 5.11
C VAL A 17 -2.73 11.84 5.55
N GLN A 18 -3.79 11.60 4.78
CA GLN A 18 -5.15 11.95 5.21
C GLN A 18 -5.61 11.00 6.32
N LEU A 19 -6.07 11.55 7.43
CA LEU A 19 -6.67 10.78 8.53
C LEU A 19 -8.11 10.39 8.17
N THR A 20 -8.26 9.48 7.24
CA THR A 20 -9.54 9.11 6.60
C THR A 20 -10.53 8.42 7.55
N LYS A 21 -10.07 7.94 8.71
CA LYS A 21 -10.92 7.33 9.74
C LYS A 21 -11.56 8.37 10.69
N LEU A 22 -11.35 9.65 10.46
CA LEU A 22 -12.10 10.72 11.12
C LEU A 22 -13.50 10.85 10.51
N HIS A 23 -14.50 11.18 11.32
CA HIS A 23 -15.85 11.42 10.83
C HIS A 23 -16.03 12.83 10.27
N THR A 24 -15.29 13.81 10.79
CA THR A 24 -15.37 15.20 10.39
C THR A 24 -14.03 15.75 9.93
N LYS A 25 -14.08 16.84 9.18
CA LYS A 25 -12.90 17.64 8.83
C LYS A 25 -12.21 18.19 10.08
N MET A 26 -11.05 18.79 9.88
CA MET A 26 -10.18 19.23 10.99
C MET A 26 -10.79 20.38 11.80
N TRP A 27 -11.48 21.32 11.14
CA TRP A 27 -11.92 22.59 11.73
C TRP A 27 -13.42 22.78 11.76
N CYS A 28 -14.22 21.84 11.24
CA CYS A 28 -15.68 21.97 11.14
C CYS A 28 -16.38 20.61 11.20
N GLY A 29 -17.71 20.64 11.28
CA GLY A 29 -18.56 19.45 11.33
C GLY A 29 -18.85 18.79 9.97
N CYS A 30 -18.30 19.30 8.85
CA CYS A 30 -18.46 18.61 7.56
C CYS A 30 -17.84 17.21 7.61
N THR A 31 -18.47 16.24 6.94
CA THR A 31 -17.90 14.90 6.86
C THR A 31 -16.52 14.91 6.21
N SER A 32 -15.60 14.06 6.71
CA SER A 32 -14.32 13.79 6.08
C SER A 32 -14.43 12.87 4.86
N ASP A 33 -15.54 12.14 4.73
CA ASP A 33 -15.86 11.30 3.57
C ASP A 33 -16.50 12.13 2.46
N TYR A 34 -15.64 12.71 1.62
CA TYR A 34 -16.04 13.56 0.50
C TYR A 34 -15.94 12.85 -0.87
N ARG A 35 -15.29 11.69 -0.93
CA ARG A 35 -15.05 10.96 -2.18
C ARG A 35 -16.38 10.47 -2.78
N GLY A 36 -16.50 10.58 -4.11
CA GLY A 36 -17.74 10.24 -4.82
C GLY A 36 -18.94 11.15 -4.59
N LYS A 37 -18.76 12.27 -3.85
CA LYS A 37 -19.79 13.30 -3.71
C LYS A 37 -19.70 14.32 -4.84
N GLU A 38 -20.83 14.93 -5.19
CA GLU A 38 -20.86 16.02 -6.15
C GLU A 38 -19.93 17.16 -5.70
N PRO A 39 -19.20 17.81 -6.63
CA PRO A 39 -18.27 18.88 -6.29
C PRO A 39 -18.91 20.00 -5.48
N ASN A 40 -18.18 20.49 -4.49
CA ASN A 40 -18.59 21.62 -3.62
C ASN A 40 -19.87 21.39 -2.79
N THR A 41 -20.30 20.14 -2.58
CA THR A 41 -21.47 19.80 -1.75
C THR A 41 -21.13 19.47 -0.31
N VAL A 42 -19.86 19.13 -0.01
CA VAL A 42 -19.34 18.83 1.33
C VAL A 42 -18.55 20.02 1.86
N THR A 43 -19.21 21.19 1.92
CA THR A 43 -18.62 22.45 2.35
C THR A 43 -19.53 23.17 3.35
N CYS A 44 -18.96 24.05 4.17
CA CYS A 44 -19.67 24.91 5.07
C CYS A 44 -18.96 26.28 5.17
N PRO A 45 -19.58 27.31 5.77
CA PRO A 45 -18.94 28.61 5.95
C PRO A 45 -17.56 28.56 6.59
N VAL A 46 -17.30 27.63 7.53
CA VAL A 46 -16.00 27.49 8.22
C VAL A 46 -14.91 26.99 7.26
N CYS A 47 -15.13 25.87 6.57
CA CYS A 47 -14.10 25.35 5.66
C CYS A 47 -13.92 26.23 4.41
N LEU A 48 -14.92 27.05 4.04
CA LEU A 48 -14.79 28.05 2.98
C LEU A 48 -14.19 29.37 3.45
N GLY A 49 -13.96 29.52 4.76
CA GLY A 49 -13.37 30.75 5.33
C GLY A 49 -14.21 31.98 5.18
N LEU A 50 -15.56 31.85 5.23
CA LEU A 50 -16.44 33.00 5.11
C LEU A 50 -16.31 33.94 6.31
N PRO A 51 -16.49 35.24 6.15
CA PRO A 51 -16.35 36.23 7.22
C PRO A 51 -17.18 35.87 8.46
N GLY A 52 -16.57 35.97 9.65
CA GLY A 52 -17.23 35.73 10.93
C GLY A 52 -17.27 34.28 11.38
N THR A 53 -16.65 33.35 10.63
CA THR A 53 -16.55 31.94 11.04
C THR A 53 -15.22 31.65 11.77
N LEU A 54 -15.30 30.78 12.77
CA LEU A 54 -14.14 30.37 13.58
C LEU A 54 -13.91 28.86 13.44
N PRO A 55 -12.64 28.40 13.33
CA PRO A 55 -12.28 27.00 13.33
C PRO A 55 -12.49 26.36 14.70
N VAL A 56 -12.92 25.10 14.74
CA VAL A 56 -13.00 24.28 15.94
C VAL A 56 -12.24 22.98 15.72
N LEU A 57 -11.18 22.77 16.48
CA LEU A 57 -10.29 21.62 16.31
C LEU A 57 -10.99 20.28 16.56
N ASN A 58 -10.82 19.35 15.65
CA ASN A 58 -11.22 17.97 15.83
C ASN A 58 -10.25 17.26 16.80
N ARG A 59 -10.71 16.98 18.03
CA ARG A 59 -9.89 16.34 19.07
C ARG A 59 -9.32 14.99 18.60
N LYS A 60 -10.10 14.20 17.87
CA LYS A 60 -9.66 12.88 17.41
C LYS A 60 -8.46 12.94 16.46
N ALA A 61 -8.29 14.07 15.75
CA ALA A 61 -7.11 14.30 14.93
C ALA A 61 -5.83 14.40 15.78
N VAL A 62 -5.93 15.05 16.94
CA VAL A 62 -4.83 15.13 17.91
C VAL A 62 -4.51 13.74 18.50
N ASP A 63 -5.55 12.98 18.90
CA ASP A 63 -5.38 11.61 19.40
C ASP A 63 -4.65 10.74 18.37
N TYR A 64 -5.00 10.83 17.09
CA TYR A 64 -4.35 10.07 16.03
C TYR A 64 -2.90 10.51 15.77
N ALA A 65 -2.62 11.81 15.86
CA ALA A 65 -1.24 12.30 15.74
C ALA A 65 -0.36 11.83 16.90
N ILE A 66 -0.88 11.83 18.14
CA ILE A 66 -0.20 11.26 19.31
C ILE A 66 0.08 9.78 19.10
N LEU A 67 -0.93 9.00 18.68
CA LEU A 67 -0.79 7.57 18.44
C LEU A 67 0.30 7.27 17.40
N LEU A 68 0.32 8.01 16.28
CA LEU A 68 1.35 7.89 15.25
C LEU A 68 2.73 8.29 15.78
N GLY A 69 2.82 9.40 16.52
CA GLY A 69 4.07 9.86 17.13
C GLY A 69 4.68 8.82 18.08
N LEU A 70 3.87 8.22 18.95
CA LEU A 70 4.29 7.15 19.85
C LEU A 70 4.75 5.89 19.06
N ALA A 71 4.02 5.50 18.02
CA ALA A 71 4.40 4.37 17.18
C ALA A 71 5.72 4.57 16.42
N LEU A 72 6.11 5.82 16.19
CA LEU A 72 7.37 6.21 15.53
C LEU A 72 8.43 6.69 16.53
N ASN A 73 8.25 6.46 17.84
CA ASN A 73 9.17 6.85 18.90
C ASN A 73 9.50 8.36 18.91
N SER A 74 8.54 9.20 18.51
CA SER A 74 8.70 10.66 18.54
C SER A 74 8.46 11.23 19.94
N ASP A 75 9.11 12.35 20.24
CA ASP A 75 8.86 13.14 21.43
C ASP A 75 7.58 13.97 21.26
N ILE A 76 6.52 13.61 22.00
CA ILE A 76 5.24 14.31 21.96
C ILE A 76 5.34 15.56 22.80
N GLN A 77 5.06 16.71 22.20
CA GLN A 77 5.20 18.00 22.87
C GLN A 77 4.04 18.27 23.81
N HIS A 78 4.33 18.69 25.03
CA HIS A 78 3.33 19.02 26.05
C HIS A 78 2.40 20.16 25.63
N GLU A 79 2.94 21.15 24.93
CA GLU A 79 2.20 22.28 24.38
C GLU A 79 2.50 22.45 22.90
N THR A 80 1.47 22.58 22.10
CA THR A 80 1.59 22.81 20.66
C THR A 80 0.49 23.75 20.18
N PHE A 81 0.69 24.43 19.06
CA PHE A 81 -0.27 25.36 18.50
C PHE A 81 -0.15 25.49 16.99
N PHE A 82 -1.14 26.08 16.37
CA PHE A 82 -1.23 26.20 14.92
C PHE A 82 -0.79 27.59 14.44
N PHE A 83 -0.37 27.63 13.19
CA PHE A 83 0.03 28.80 12.43
C PHE A 83 -0.80 28.93 11.17
N ARG A 84 -0.89 30.15 10.65
CA ARG A 84 -1.33 30.42 9.29
C ARG A 84 -0.11 30.41 8.36
N LYS A 85 -0.14 29.53 7.35
CA LYS A 85 0.76 29.51 6.21
C LYS A 85 0.05 30.24 5.06
N ASN A 86 0.44 31.48 4.79
CA ASN A 86 -0.26 32.30 3.83
C ASN A 86 0.23 32.04 2.40
N TYR A 87 -0.69 31.68 1.51
CA TYR A 87 -0.45 31.59 0.08
C TYR A 87 -1.76 31.66 -0.68
N TYR A 88 -1.72 32.15 -1.92
CA TYR A 88 -2.90 32.47 -2.72
C TYR A 88 -2.98 31.52 -3.89
N TYR A 89 -3.69 30.43 -3.69
CA TYR A 89 -4.01 29.47 -4.73
C TYR A 89 -5.52 29.26 -4.83
N PRO A 90 -6.06 28.95 -6.03
CA PRO A 90 -7.50 28.78 -6.21
C PRO A 90 -8.11 27.70 -5.30
N ASP A 91 -7.35 26.65 -4.96
CA ASP A 91 -7.76 25.54 -4.09
C ASP A 91 -7.70 25.86 -2.60
N MET A 92 -7.20 27.05 -2.22
CA MET A 92 -7.13 27.51 -0.84
C MET A 92 -8.19 28.60 -0.57
N ALA A 93 -9.40 28.17 -0.19
CA ALA A 93 -10.55 29.06 0.00
C ALA A 93 -10.29 30.22 0.98
N LYS A 94 -9.49 30.00 2.01
CA LYS A 94 -9.16 30.98 3.06
C LYS A 94 -7.95 31.88 2.71
N ASN A 95 -7.24 31.59 1.61
CA ASN A 95 -5.94 32.18 1.25
C ASN A 95 -4.81 31.88 2.26
N PHE A 96 -5.02 30.97 3.19
CA PHE A 96 -4.01 30.43 4.08
C PHE A 96 -4.38 29.00 4.46
N GLN A 97 -3.36 28.22 4.80
CA GLN A 97 -3.48 26.88 5.37
C GLN A 97 -3.22 26.95 6.86
N ILE A 98 -4.07 26.33 7.68
CA ILE A 98 -3.80 26.14 9.10
C ILE A 98 -2.93 24.88 9.23
N THR A 99 -1.72 25.06 9.76
CA THR A 99 -0.70 24.02 9.92
C THR A 99 0.08 24.24 11.21
N GLN A 100 0.89 23.29 11.62
CA GLN A 100 1.87 23.49 12.67
C GLN A 100 3.23 23.87 12.04
N TYR A 101 4.08 24.55 12.82
CA TYR A 101 5.34 25.09 12.33
C TYR A 101 6.45 24.89 13.38
N ASP A 102 7.68 24.66 12.95
CA ASP A 102 8.81 24.32 13.82
C ASP A 102 9.83 25.48 13.99
N LYS A 103 9.48 26.68 13.49
CA LYS A 103 10.31 27.87 13.59
C LYS A 103 9.51 29.04 14.15
N ALA A 104 10.20 30.18 14.42
CA ALA A 104 9.60 31.39 14.97
C ALA A 104 8.80 31.15 16.27
N GLY A 105 9.25 30.21 17.10
CA GLY A 105 8.60 29.82 18.36
C GLY A 105 7.46 28.81 18.17
N GLY A 106 7.24 28.29 16.96
CA GLY A 106 6.29 27.22 16.70
C GLY A 106 6.76 25.88 17.25
N VAL A 107 5.82 25.06 17.71
CA VAL A 107 6.07 23.73 18.24
C VAL A 107 5.13 22.75 17.57
N PRO A 108 5.63 21.87 16.67
CA PRO A 108 4.83 20.80 16.10
C PRO A 108 4.46 19.78 17.18
N ILE A 109 3.41 19.01 16.96
CA ILE A 109 2.93 18.05 17.97
C ILE A 109 3.96 16.96 18.30
N CYS A 110 4.78 16.54 17.32
CA CYS A 110 5.84 15.56 17.53
C CYS A 110 7.17 16.06 16.97
N ILE A 111 8.25 15.87 17.72
CA ILE A 111 9.62 16.19 17.31
C ILE A 111 10.43 14.89 17.33
N GLY A 112 11.33 14.74 16.36
CA GLY A 112 12.15 13.53 16.24
C GLY A 112 11.34 12.28 15.95
N GLY A 113 11.83 11.15 16.45
CA GLY A 113 11.31 9.83 16.15
C GLY A 113 12.12 9.12 15.08
N GLU A 114 11.85 7.84 14.87
CA GLU A 114 12.59 7.01 13.93
C GLU A 114 11.75 5.89 13.34
N LEU A 115 12.12 5.44 12.17
CA LEU A 115 11.54 4.29 11.51
C LEU A 115 12.63 3.35 11.00
N SER A 116 12.60 2.11 11.47
CA SER A 116 13.46 1.04 10.97
C SER A 116 12.75 0.21 9.91
N PHE A 117 13.47 -0.11 8.84
CA PHE A 117 12.97 -0.92 7.71
C PHE A 117 14.11 -1.73 7.10
N SER A 118 13.81 -2.66 6.20
CA SER A 118 14.79 -3.51 5.53
C SER A 118 14.82 -3.25 4.03
N VAL A 119 16.03 -3.23 3.47
CA VAL A 119 16.28 -3.23 2.03
C VAL A 119 17.13 -4.46 1.70
N GLY A 120 16.54 -5.45 1.04
CA GLY A 120 17.16 -6.77 0.95
C GLY A 120 17.39 -7.35 2.35
N ASN A 121 18.65 -7.67 2.67
CA ASN A 121 19.05 -8.21 3.99
C ASN A 121 19.58 -7.14 4.96
N GLU A 122 19.64 -5.89 4.54
CA GLU A 122 20.18 -4.80 5.36
C GLU A 122 19.06 -4.07 6.10
N LYS A 123 19.26 -3.86 7.41
CA LYS A 123 18.39 -3.02 8.23
C LYS A 123 18.85 -1.57 8.13
N ARG A 124 17.94 -0.67 7.87
CA ARG A 124 18.13 0.79 7.82
C ARG A 124 17.23 1.45 8.83
N THR A 125 17.65 2.61 9.34
CA THR A 125 16.84 3.47 10.20
C THR A 125 16.94 4.89 9.68
N VAL A 126 15.80 5.56 9.61
CA VAL A 126 15.67 6.97 9.22
C VAL A 126 14.96 7.71 10.33
N THR A 127 15.46 8.88 10.68
CA THR A 127 14.87 9.73 11.71
C THR A 127 13.91 10.75 11.10
N PHE A 128 12.93 11.17 11.90
CA PHE A 128 12.03 12.28 11.54
C PHE A 128 12.58 13.59 12.12
N SER A 129 12.40 14.68 11.40
CA SER A 129 12.60 16.01 11.98
C SER A 129 11.38 16.41 12.79
N ARG A 130 10.18 16.12 12.28
CA ARG A 130 8.89 16.40 12.93
C ARG A 130 7.76 15.58 12.31
N ILE A 131 6.70 15.44 13.09
CA ILE A 131 5.38 14.99 12.62
C ILE A 131 4.37 16.03 13.10
N HIS A 132 3.51 16.52 12.21
CA HIS A 132 2.59 17.58 12.55
C HIS A 132 1.26 17.50 11.82
N LEU A 133 0.25 18.19 12.34
CA LEU A 133 -1.09 18.27 11.78
C LEU A 133 -1.23 19.48 10.87
N GLU A 134 -1.94 19.31 9.76
CA GLU A 134 -2.34 20.38 8.85
C GLU A 134 -3.65 20.07 8.13
N GLU A 135 -4.20 21.03 7.43
CA GLU A 135 -5.38 20.83 6.60
C GLU A 135 -5.02 20.68 5.12
N ASP A 136 -5.80 19.87 4.41
CA ASP A 136 -5.66 19.67 2.97
C ASP A 136 -6.33 20.82 2.19
N PRO A 137 -5.74 21.34 1.10
CA PRO A 137 -6.41 22.25 0.17
C PRO A 137 -7.51 21.55 -0.62
N GLY A 138 -8.30 22.34 -1.38
CA GLY A 138 -9.27 21.83 -2.35
C GLY A 138 -8.61 21.03 -3.47
N LYS A 139 -9.41 20.43 -4.33
CA LYS A 139 -8.95 19.69 -5.52
C LYS A 139 -9.07 20.59 -6.75
N LEU A 140 -7.98 20.66 -7.54
CA LEU A 140 -8.01 21.26 -8.88
C LEU A 140 -8.22 20.16 -9.91
N ALA A 141 -9.15 20.37 -10.83
CA ALA A 141 -9.39 19.51 -11.96
C ALA A 141 -9.17 20.29 -13.27
N TYR A 142 -8.55 19.64 -14.23
CA TYR A 142 -8.19 20.22 -15.52
C TYR A 142 -8.80 19.39 -16.64
N GLU A 143 -9.21 20.06 -17.71
CA GLU A 143 -9.61 19.37 -18.95
C GLU A 143 -8.35 19.00 -19.74
N GLY A 144 -8.00 17.69 -19.77
CA GLY A 144 -6.76 17.22 -20.34
C GLY A 144 -5.60 17.30 -19.35
N SER A 145 -4.62 18.17 -19.57
CA SER A 145 -3.46 18.35 -18.69
C SER A 145 -3.38 19.77 -18.11
N ILE A 146 -2.66 19.92 -17.00
CA ILE A 146 -2.42 21.22 -16.36
C ILE A 146 -1.80 22.26 -17.32
N SER A 147 -1.01 21.81 -18.31
CA SER A 147 -0.34 22.67 -19.27
C SER A 147 -1.20 23.03 -20.48
N THR A 148 -2.30 22.33 -20.74
CA THR A 148 -3.12 22.50 -21.95
C THR A 148 -4.54 22.94 -21.64
N SER A 149 -4.98 22.82 -20.40
CA SER A 149 -6.33 23.23 -20.01
C SER A 149 -6.48 24.74 -20.04
N PRO A 150 -7.57 25.27 -20.64
CA PRO A 150 -7.84 26.71 -20.66
C PRO A 150 -8.37 27.25 -19.33
N TYR A 151 -8.78 26.38 -18.39
CA TYR A 151 -9.31 26.71 -17.07
C TYR A 151 -9.00 25.61 -16.06
N ALA A 152 -9.14 25.92 -14.77
CA ALA A 152 -9.14 24.96 -13.68
C ALA A 152 -10.51 24.99 -12.97
N LEU A 153 -11.08 23.83 -12.74
CA LEU A 153 -12.24 23.66 -11.87
C LEU A 153 -11.76 23.43 -10.44
N VAL A 154 -12.42 24.03 -9.47
CA VAL A 154 -12.08 23.91 -8.07
C VAL A 154 -13.19 23.16 -7.34
N ASP A 155 -12.82 22.09 -6.65
CA ASP A 155 -13.68 21.35 -5.75
C ASP A 155 -13.17 21.50 -4.31
N TYR A 156 -13.94 22.18 -3.48
CA TYR A 156 -13.64 22.41 -2.06
C TYR A 156 -14.11 21.28 -1.13
N ASN A 157 -14.65 20.18 -1.66
CA ASN A 157 -15.07 19.06 -0.81
C ASN A 157 -13.91 18.54 0.04
N ARG A 158 -12.70 18.48 -0.52
CA ARG A 158 -11.48 18.07 0.21
C ARG A 158 -10.96 19.12 1.18
N HIS A 159 -11.20 20.42 0.89
CA HIS A 159 -10.62 21.52 1.67
C HIS A 159 -10.98 21.40 3.17
N GLY A 160 -9.96 21.51 4.02
CA GLY A 160 -10.10 21.36 5.47
C GLY A 160 -10.10 19.91 5.96
N SER A 161 -9.91 18.91 5.08
CA SER A 161 -9.65 17.52 5.50
C SER A 161 -8.35 17.45 6.29
N THR A 162 -8.32 16.57 7.29
CA THR A 162 -7.17 16.47 8.19
C THR A 162 -6.02 15.72 7.54
N LEU A 163 -4.84 16.33 7.53
CA LEU A 163 -3.56 15.69 7.18
C LEU A 163 -2.68 15.57 8.42
N VAL A 164 -1.89 14.51 8.45
CA VAL A 164 -0.65 14.45 9.21
C VAL A 164 0.52 14.43 8.24
N GLU A 165 1.49 15.33 8.46
CA GLU A 165 2.71 15.38 7.67
C GLU A 165 3.86 14.81 8.48
N CYS A 166 4.57 13.83 7.90
CA CYS A 166 5.77 13.22 8.45
C CYS A 166 6.98 13.69 7.63
N VAL A 167 7.87 14.46 8.24
CA VAL A 167 9.07 15.02 7.59
C VAL A 167 10.30 14.28 8.09
N THR A 168 11.01 13.59 7.18
CA THR A 168 12.24 12.88 7.53
C THR A 168 13.45 13.80 7.48
N ASN A 169 14.51 13.44 8.18
CA ASN A 169 15.84 13.94 7.91
C ASN A 169 16.35 13.35 6.59
N PRO A 170 17.30 14.01 5.87
CA PRO A 170 17.80 13.56 4.57
C PRO A 170 18.82 12.42 4.71
N GLU A 171 18.39 11.30 5.25
CA GLU A 171 19.22 10.16 5.64
C GLU A 171 19.07 8.95 4.68
N LEU A 172 18.09 8.96 3.79
CA LEU A 172 17.97 7.96 2.74
C LEU A 172 19.06 8.15 1.68
N ARG A 173 19.58 7.06 1.14
CA ARG A 173 20.74 7.05 0.23
C ARG A 173 20.42 6.47 -1.14
N SER A 174 19.26 5.84 -1.30
CA SER A 174 18.84 5.33 -2.60
C SER A 174 17.32 5.42 -2.80
N PRO A 175 16.85 5.40 -4.07
CA PRO A 175 15.43 5.34 -4.37
C PRO A 175 14.73 4.09 -3.82
N GLU A 176 15.44 2.96 -3.76
CA GLU A 176 14.97 1.70 -3.18
C GLU A 176 14.74 1.84 -1.67
N GLU A 177 15.65 2.51 -0.97
CA GLU A 177 15.47 2.84 0.46
C GLU A 177 14.21 3.71 0.67
N ALA A 178 14.01 4.73 -0.17
CA ALA A 178 12.83 5.59 -0.08
C ALA A 178 11.52 4.80 -0.26
N ARG A 179 11.48 3.89 -1.22
CA ARG A 179 10.32 3.02 -1.43
C ARG A 179 10.08 2.07 -0.25
N ALA A 180 11.13 1.45 0.27
CA ALA A 180 11.03 0.53 1.42
C ALA A 180 10.56 1.27 2.68
N PHE A 181 11.08 2.48 2.93
CA PHE A 181 10.64 3.38 3.99
C PHE A 181 9.14 3.70 3.89
N LEU A 182 8.68 4.13 2.72
CA LEU A 182 7.26 4.47 2.49
C LEU A 182 6.35 3.26 2.69
N LYS A 183 6.78 2.08 2.25
CA LYS A 183 6.05 0.83 2.46
C LYS A 183 5.91 0.49 3.94
N LYS A 184 6.98 0.65 4.71
CA LYS A 184 6.97 0.41 6.15
C LYS A 184 6.09 1.43 6.90
N LEU A 185 6.20 2.71 6.56
CA LEU A 185 5.37 3.77 7.13
C LEU A 185 3.89 3.53 6.85
N ARG A 186 3.55 3.15 5.62
CA ARG A 186 2.18 2.75 5.23
C ARG A 186 1.66 1.63 6.12
N SER A 187 2.43 0.56 6.27
CA SER A 187 2.05 -0.59 7.10
C SER A 187 1.76 -0.18 8.55
N ILE A 188 2.59 0.68 9.15
CA ILE A 188 2.34 1.20 10.51
C ILE A 188 1.03 1.97 10.58
N ILE A 189 0.79 2.90 9.65
CA ILE A 189 -0.42 3.73 9.62
C ILE A 189 -1.69 2.87 9.47
N GLU A 190 -1.65 1.84 8.62
CA GLU A 190 -2.76 0.90 8.45
C GLU A 190 -3.01 0.07 9.72
N HIS A 191 -1.95 -0.42 10.39
CA HIS A 191 -2.08 -1.15 11.66
C HIS A 191 -2.62 -0.27 12.79
N LEU A 192 -2.25 1.01 12.82
CA LEU A 192 -2.82 1.98 13.76
C LEU A 192 -4.32 2.24 13.51
N GLY A 193 -4.83 1.93 12.31
CA GLY A 193 -6.24 2.13 11.96
C GLY A 193 -6.66 3.60 11.86
N ILE A 194 -5.72 4.52 11.64
CA ILE A 194 -5.98 5.97 11.56
C ILE A 194 -6.30 6.46 10.14
N ALA A 195 -5.91 5.68 9.13
CA ALA A 195 -6.18 5.98 7.73
C ALA A 195 -6.44 4.71 6.93
N ASP A 196 -7.21 4.85 5.87
CA ASP A 196 -7.37 3.88 4.79
C ASP A 196 -6.53 4.35 3.61
N LEU A 197 -5.42 3.68 3.36
CA LEU A 197 -4.44 4.08 2.37
C LEU A 197 -4.67 3.44 0.98
N SER A 198 -5.76 2.69 0.80
CA SER A 198 -6.27 2.27 -0.50
C SER A 198 -6.99 3.41 -1.22
N LEU A 199 -7.51 4.39 -0.47
CA LEU A 199 -8.25 5.52 -1.02
C LEU A 199 -7.35 6.47 -1.84
N GLU A 200 -7.83 6.90 -3.00
CA GLU A 200 -7.11 7.83 -3.88
C GLU A 200 -6.64 9.08 -3.13
N GLY A 201 -5.35 9.39 -3.23
CA GLY A 201 -4.75 10.59 -2.64
C GLY A 201 -4.68 10.62 -1.12
N SER A 202 -4.97 9.49 -0.44
CA SER A 202 -4.88 9.39 1.03
C SER A 202 -3.44 9.43 1.56
N MET A 203 -2.45 9.04 0.75
CA MET A 203 -1.02 9.17 1.05
C MET A 203 -0.30 9.78 -0.15
N ARG A 204 0.41 10.88 0.08
CA ARG A 204 1.21 11.59 -0.92
C ARG A 204 2.60 11.82 -0.38
N CYS A 205 3.58 11.94 -1.26
CA CYS A 205 4.96 12.15 -0.87
C CYS A 205 5.62 13.18 -1.78
N ASP A 206 6.20 14.21 -1.18
CA ASP A 206 7.16 15.09 -1.83
C ASP A 206 8.57 14.62 -1.48
N ALA A 207 9.45 14.56 -2.47
CA ALA A 207 10.80 14.04 -2.30
C ALA A 207 11.83 15.15 -2.46
N ASN A 208 12.72 15.28 -1.49
CA ASN A 208 13.86 16.18 -1.52
C ASN A 208 15.12 15.38 -1.82
N ILE A 209 15.86 15.75 -2.86
CA ILE A 209 17.09 15.06 -3.25
C ILE A 209 18.22 16.03 -3.54
N SER A 210 19.41 15.69 -3.09
CA SER A 210 20.66 16.38 -3.41
C SER A 210 21.84 15.40 -3.37
N TYR A 211 22.95 15.82 -3.92
CA TYR A 211 24.26 15.25 -3.60
C TYR A 211 24.91 16.08 -2.51
N ARG A 212 25.72 15.47 -1.64
CA ARG A 212 26.42 16.17 -0.55
C ARG A 212 27.22 17.35 -1.11
N GLY A 213 27.04 18.53 -0.53
CA GLY A 213 27.69 19.76 -0.99
C GLY A 213 26.99 20.47 -2.15
N HIS A 214 25.89 19.94 -2.67
CA HIS A 214 25.12 20.51 -3.77
C HIS A 214 23.72 20.94 -3.36
N SER A 215 23.09 21.82 -4.16
CA SER A 215 21.76 22.35 -3.89
C SER A 215 20.68 21.28 -3.96
N ARG A 216 19.73 21.35 -3.03
CA ARG A 216 18.56 20.46 -2.94
C ARG A 216 17.52 20.77 -4.01
N VAL A 217 16.96 19.73 -4.58
CA VAL A 217 15.80 19.79 -5.47
C VAL A 217 14.62 19.08 -4.79
N GLU A 218 13.48 19.72 -4.83
CA GLU A 218 12.20 19.18 -4.35
C GLU A 218 11.39 18.66 -5.54
N VAL A 219 10.98 17.41 -5.50
CA VAL A 219 10.13 16.79 -6.54
C VAL A 219 8.74 16.57 -5.98
N LYS A 220 7.74 17.19 -6.62
CA LYS A 220 6.34 17.17 -6.21
C LYS A 220 5.43 16.40 -7.18
N ASN A 221 4.18 16.17 -6.73
CA ASN A 221 3.11 15.53 -7.51
C ASN A 221 3.45 14.09 -7.92
N ILE A 222 3.87 13.29 -6.96
CA ILE A 222 4.17 11.88 -7.16
C ILE A 222 2.99 11.06 -6.64
N SER A 223 2.37 10.28 -7.52
CA SER A 223 1.08 9.60 -7.24
C SER A 223 1.21 8.32 -6.41
N SER A 224 2.36 7.67 -6.42
CA SER A 224 2.55 6.37 -5.76
C SER A 224 3.98 6.13 -5.30
N MET A 225 4.17 5.20 -4.37
CA MET A 225 5.51 4.81 -3.88
C MET A 225 6.44 4.32 -5.01
N LYS A 226 5.87 3.66 -6.04
CA LYS A 226 6.63 3.22 -7.22
C LYS A 226 7.06 4.41 -8.08
N GLU A 227 6.22 5.43 -8.18
CA GLU A 227 6.57 6.66 -8.88
C GLU A 227 7.57 7.50 -8.09
N VAL A 228 7.57 7.47 -6.74
CA VAL A 228 8.63 8.09 -5.91
C VAL A 228 10.00 7.48 -6.27
N GLU A 229 10.11 6.16 -6.30
CA GLU A 229 11.35 5.47 -6.70
C GLU A 229 11.80 5.88 -8.11
N ARG A 230 10.88 5.97 -9.07
CA ARG A 230 11.19 6.36 -10.44
C ARG A 230 11.62 7.81 -10.56
N ALA A 231 10.90 8.71 -9.89
CA ALA A 231 11.21 10.14 -9.88
C ALA A 231 12.58 10.42 -9.27
N LEU A 232 12.90 9.76 -8.15
CA LEU A 232 14.20 9.84 -7.49
C LEU A 232 15.31 9.28 -8.37
N ASN A 233 15.11 8.14 -9.04
CA ASN A 233 16.07 7.57 -9.98
C ASN A 233 16.38 8.54 -11.12
N PHE A 234 15.35 9.13 -11.72
CA PHE A 234 15.54 10.11 -12.80
C PHE A 234 16.31 11.34 -12.30
N GLU A 235 15.88 11.92 -11.18
CA GLU A 235 16.46 13.13 -10.63
C GLU A 235 17.92 12.92 -10.18
N MET A 236 18.21 11.78 -9.58
CA MET A 236 19.57 11.37 -9.21
C MET A 236 20.50 11.32 -10.42
N MET A 237 20.04 10.69 -11.52
CA MET A 237 20.82 10.64 -12.76
C MET A 237 21.02 12.03 -13.37
N ARG A 238 19.96 12.85 -13.40
CA ARG A 238 20.01 14.22 -13.94
C ARG A 238 21.03 15.08 -13.17
N GLN A 239 20.97 15.07 -11.84
CA GLN A 239 21.91 15.84 -11.02
C GLN A 239 23.33 15.32 -11.16
N LYS A 240 23.55 14.01 -11.13
CA LYS A 240 24.88 13.38 -11.32
C LYS A 240 25.51 13.77 -12.65
N GLN A 241 24.73 13.76 -13.73
CA GLN A 241 25.21 14.17 -15.04
C GLN A 241 25.59 15.64 -15.06
N LYS A 242 24.77 16.51 -14.46
CA LYS A 242 25.03 17.96 -14.39
C LYS A 242 26.32 18.27 -13.62
N ILE A 243 26.50 17.61 -12.45
CA ILE A 243 27.71 17.78 -11.62
C ILE A 243 28.97 17.29 -12.37
N LYS A 244 28.89 16.08 -12.97
CA LYS A 244 30.03 15.55 -13.76
C LYS A 244 30.43 16.40 -14.96
N SER A 245 29.49 17.16 -15.51
CA SER A 245 29.79 18.14 -16.60
C SER A 245 30.31 19.48 -16.09
N GLY A 246 30.58 19.63 -14.81
CA GLY A 246 31.07 20.88 -14.22
C GLY A 246 29.99 21.93 -13.97
N GLY A 247 28.70 21.55 -14.07
CA GLY A 247 27.57 22.43 -13.77
C GLY A 247 27.14 22.33 -12.29
N GLU A 248 26.49 23.38 -11.80
CA GLU A 248 25.93 23.42 -10.44
C GLU A 248 24.45 23.13 -10.44
N THR A 249 23.97 22.34 -9.46
CA THR A 249 22.55 22.23 -9.17
C THR A 249 22.04 23.50 -8.52
N VAL A 250 20.82 23.89 -8.87
CA VAL A 250 20.15 25.04 -8.23
C VAL A 250 19.02 24.54 -7.35
N GLN A 251 18.70 25.29 -6.30
CA GLN A 251 17.56 25.00 -5.47
C GLN A 251 16.27 25.31 -6.21
N GLU A 252 15.52 24.29 -6.59
CA GLU A 252 14.29 24.41 -7.38
C GLU A 252 13.26 23.39 -6.95
N THR A 253 11.98 23.67 -7.26
CA THR A 253 10.88 22.71 -7.20
C THR A 253 10.60 22.19 -8.60
N ARG A 254 10.52 20.87 -8.74
CA ARG A 254 10.25 20.18 -9.99
C ARG A 254 8.97 19.33 -9.86
N HIS A 255 8.27 19.19 -10.97
CA HIS A 255 7.10 18.32 -11.10
C HIS A 255 7.52 16.99 -11.72
N TRP A 256 7.03 15.87 -11.18
CA TRP A 256 7.15 14.56 -11.81
C TRP A 256 6.08 14.37 -12.88
N ASP A 257 6.49 14.24 -14.14
CA ASP A 257 5.62 13.87 -15.26
C ASP A 257 5.68 12.35 -15.43
N GLU A 258 4.64 11.66 -14.95
CA GLU A 258 4.58 10.19 -14.98
C GLU A 258 4.50 9.60 -16.38
N VAL A 259 3.88 10.32 -17.32
CA VAL A 259 3.72 9.86 -18.70
C VAL A 259 5.07 9.91 -19.44
N ARG A 260 5.79 11.03 -19.29
CA ARG A 260 7.11 11.24 -19.91
C ARG A 260 8.24 10.63 -19.09
N ARG A 261 8.00 10.31 -17.82
CA ARG A 261 9.00 9.83 -16.84
C ARG A 261 10.19 10.76 -16.70
N VAL A 262 9.91 12.05 -16.56
CA VAL A 262 10.92 13.09 -16.36
C VAL A 262 10.47 14.08 -15.29
N THR A 263 11.43 14.75 -14.65
CA THR A 263 11.12 15.91 -13.81
C THR A 263 11.15 17.19 -14.64
N ILE A 264 10.18 18.07 -14.45
CA ILE A 264 10.05 19.36 -15.14
C ILE A 264 10.18 20.48 -14.11
N SER A 265 11.06 21.46 -14.36
CA SER A 265 11.19 22.62 -13.47
C SER A 265 9.90 23.43 -13.47
N LEU A 266 9.33 23.69 -12.28
CA LEU A 266 8.15 24.53 -12.15
C LEU A 266 8.52 25.98 -11.84
N ARG A 267 9.39 26.17 -10.87
CA ARG A 267 9.80 27.49 -10.39
C ARG A 267 11.07 27.39 -9.55
N THR A 268 11.75 28.50 -9.35
CA THR A 268 12.70 28.65 -8.24
C THR A 268 11.93 28.61 -6.92
N LYS A 269 12.43 27.89 -5.93
CA LYS A 269 11.73 27.65 -4.66
C LYS A 269 11.35 28.96 -3.98
N GLU A 270 10.08 29.08 -3.57
CA GLU A 270 9.65 30.08 -2.60
C GLU A 270 10.40 29.88 -1.29
N THR A 271 10.79 30.96 -0.66
CA THR A 271 11.42 30.90 0.65
C THR A 271 10.33 30.85 1.73
N GLU A 272 10.64 30.29 2.91
CA GLU A 272 9.71 30.29 4.01
C GLU A 272 9.17 31.69 4.37
N LYS A 273 9.95 32.73 4.08
CA LYS A 273 9.55 34.14 4.28
C LYS A 273 8.35 34.56 3.43
N ASP A 274 8.17 33.93 2.27
CA ASP A 274 7.09 34.24 1.36
C ASP A 274 5.72 33.82 1.93
N TYR A 275 5.69 32.78 2.78
CA TYR A 275 4.49 32.31 3.45
C TYR A 275 4.09 33.14 4.67
N ARG A 276 4.93 34.03 5.17
CA ARG A 276 4.61 34.97 6.27
C ARG A 276 3.90 34.27 7.42
N TYR A 277 4.47 33.18 7.93
CA TYR A 277 3.91 32.42 9.05
C TYR A 277 3.66 33.31 10.27
N PHE A 278 2.48 33.17 10.89
CA PHE A 278 2.17 33.72 12.20
C PHE A 278 1.21 32.78 12.95
N PRO A 279 1.17 32.82 14.29
CA PRO A 279 0.25 32.00 15.08
C PRO A 279 -1.20 32.23 14.68
N GLU A 280 -1.98 31.12 14.58
CA GLU A 280 -3.41 31.20 14.29
C GLU A 280 -4.17 31.84 15.44
N PRO A 281 -4.70 33.06 15.29
CA PRO A 281 -5.28 33.80 16.39
C PRO A 281 -6.62 33.24 16.89
N ASP A 282 -7.30 32.45 16.05
CA ASP A 282 -8.63 31.89 16.35
C ASP A 282 -8.54 30.52 17.05
N LEU A 283 -7.33 30.01 17.29
CA LEU A 283 -7.07 28.77 18.01
C LEU A 283 -6.21 29.01 19.25
N VAL A 284 -6.59 28.39 20.35
CA VAL A 284 -5.79 28.39 21.58
C VAL A 284 -4.71 27.31 21.50
N PRO A 285 -3.59 27.45 22.25
CA PRO A 285 -2.62 26.35 22.40
C PRO A 285 -3.30 25.06 22.86
N ILE A 286 -2.77 23.95 22.37
CA ILE A 286 -3.21 22.61 22.75
C ILE A 286 -2.26 22.13 23.86
N ILE A 287 -2.81 21.82 25.02
CA ILE A 287 -2.07 21.19 26.11
C ILE A 287 -2.32 19.69 26.07
N ILE A 288 -1.27 18.91 25.90
CA ILE A 288 -1.32 17.45 25.89
C ILE A 288 -0.91 16.98 27.29
N ALA A 289 -1.91 16.54 28.04
CA ALA A 289 -1.70 16.02 29.40
C ALA A 289 -1.12 14.59 29.34
N GLN A 290 -0.43 14.18 30.43
CA GLN A 290 0.15 12.85 30.52
C GLN A 290 -0.90 11.74 30.36
N GLU A 291 -2.11 11.95 30.87
CA GLU A 291 -3.22 10.99 30.74
C GLU A 291 -3.62 10.69 29.28
N ALA A 292 -3.43 11.67 28.36
CA ALA A 292 -3.66 11.45 26.93
C ALA A 292 -2.59 10.53 26.33
N LEU A 293 -1.33 10.66 26.75
CA LEU A 293 -0.22 9.78 26.36
C LEU A 293 -0.43 8.36 26.90
N ASP A 294 -0.79 8.26 28.19
CA ASP A 294 -1.06 6.98 28.84
C ASP A 294 -2.23 6.24 28.15
N THR A 295 -3.29 6.98 27.82
CA THR A 295 -4.44 6.43 27.10
C THR A 295 -4.06 5.97 25.69
N ALA A 296 -3.30 6.77 24.94
CA ALA A 296 -2.83 6.41 23.62
C ALA A 296 -1.93 5.17 23.66
N SER A 297 -1.01 5.10 24.63
CA SER A 297 -0.15 3.93 24.84
C SER A 297 -0.95 2.68 25.19
N ALA A 298 -1.95 2.78 26.06
CA ALA A 298 -2.79 1.66 26.47
C ALA A 298 -3.72 1.16 25.35
N THR A 299 -4.09 2.02 24.42
CA THR A 299 -4.95 1.70 23.27
C THR A 299 -4.18 1.46 21.97
N MET A 300 -2.84 1.45 22.03
CA MET A 300 -1.98 1.20 20.88
C MET A 300 -2.28 -0.18 20.28
N PRO A 301 -2.71 -0.25 19.00
CA PRO A 301 -2.85 -1.53 18.34
C PRO A 301 -1.52 -2.25 18.19
N GLU A 302 -1.58 -3.57 17.95
CA GLU A 302 -0.37 -4.32 17.64
C GLU A 302 0.28 -3.80 16.37
N LEU A 303 1.52 -3.34 16.47
CA LEU A 303 2.29 -2.82 15.35
C LEU A 303 2.83 -3.96 14.46
N PRO A 304 3.12 -3.68 13.17
CA PRO A 304 3.50 -4.74 12.22
C PRO A 304 4.72 -5.56 12.67
N ASP A 305 5.72 -4.98 13.30
CA ASP A 305 6.90 -5.73 13.75
C ASP A 305 6.57 -6.69 14.90
N SER A 306 5.76 -6.26 15.85
CA SER A 306 5.28 -7.10 16.93
C SER A 306 4.41 -8.25 16.38
N ARG A 307 3.55 -7.95 15.40
CA ARG A 307 2.71 -8.96 14.74
C ARG A 307 3.54 -9.99 13.98
N VAL A 308 4.61 -9.55 13.27
CA VAL A 308 5.57 -10.48 12.63
C VAL A 308 6.18 -11.42 13.66
N GLN A 309 6.68 -10.90 14.79
CA GLN A 309 7.26 -11.74 15.84
C GLN A 309 6.23 -12.72 16.43
N ARG A 310 4.99 -12.27 16.61
CA ARG A 310 3.89 -13.13 17.06
C ARG A 310 3.56 -14.20 16.03
N PHE A 311 3.50 -13.89 14.74
CA PHE A 311 3.25 -14.88 13.68
C PHE A 311 4.36 -15.95 13.61
N ILE A 312 5.62 -15.57 13.80
CA ILE A 312 6.72 -16.51 13.89
C ILE A 312 6.57 -17.43 15.10
N SER A 313 6.29 -16.87 16.28
CA SER A 313 6.25 -17.64 17.53
C SER A 313 4.96 -18.44 17.68
N GLN A 314 3.80 -17.88 17.33
CA GLN A 314 2.48 -18.48 17.55
C GLN A 314 2.13 -19.49 16.45
N TYR A 315 2.40 -19.15 15.18
CA TYR A 315 2.02 -19.94 14.02
C TYR A 315 3.18 -20.72 13.41
N SER A 316 4.38 -20.63 14.00
CA SER A 316 5.60 -21.28 13.50
C SER A 316 5.92 -20.95 12.03
N LEU A 317 5.55 -19.75 11.58
CA LEU A 317 5.83 -19.32 10.21
C LEU A 317 7.32 -18.93 10.04
N PRO A 318 7.90 -19.16 8.87
CA PRO A 318 9.19 -18.59 8.51
C PRO A 318 9.14 -17.05 8.62
N ALA A 319 10.25 -16.42 9.00
CA ALA A 319 10.32 -14.97 9.17
C ALA A 319 9.94 -14.18 7.90
N TYR A 320 10.30 -14.70 6.73
CA TYR A 320 9.93 -14.13 5.44
C TYR A 320 8.41 -14.13 5.25
N ASP A 321 7.76 -15.29 5.48
CA ASP A 321 6.32 -15.46 5.29
C ASP A 321 5.54 -14.57 6.25
N ALA A 322 5.92 -14.56 7.54
CA ALA A 322 5.33 -13.67 8.54
C ALA A 322 5.46 -12.19 8.14
N THR A 323 6.62 -11.77 7.61
CA THR A 323 6.83 -10.39 7.15
C THR A 323 5.92 -10.05 5.97
N VAL A 324 5.79 -10.94 4.99
CA VAL A 324 4.94 -10.71 3.81
C VAL A 324 3.47 -10.62 4.20
N LEU A 325 2.99 -11.49 5.07
CA LEU A 325 1.59 -11.47 5.55
C LEU A 325 1.27 -10.23 6.39
N CYS A 326 2.21 -9.77 7.23
CA CYS A 326 2.02 -8.59 8.08
C CYS A 326 2.32 -7.25 7.37
N ASP A 327 2.69 -7.27 6.11
CA ASP A 327 2.98 -6.06 5.32
C ASP A 327 1.71 -5.19 5.12
N SER A 328 0.56 -5.83 4.87
CA SER A 328 -0.78 -5.22 4.90
C SER A 328 -1.55 -5.69 6.13
N LYS A 329 -2.18 -4.74 6.84
CA LYS A 329 -3.07 -5.07 7.96
C LYS A 329 -4.22 -5.98 7.53
N ALA A 330 -4.83 -5.68 6.39
CA ALA A 330 -5.96 -6.44 5.87
C ALA A 330 -5.57 -7.90 5.57
N MET A 331 -4.40 -8.12 4.95
CA MET A 331 -3.90 -9.48 4.68
C MET A 331 -3.62 -10.25 5.98
N ALA A 332 -3.03 -9.59 6.97
CA ALA A 332 -2.73 -10.21 8.25
C ALA A 332 -4.01 -10.55 9.03
N ASP A 333 -5.00 -9.66 9.04
CA ASP A 333 -6.30 -9.90 9.67
C ASP A 333 -7.05 -11.05 8.98
N PHE A 334 -7.01 -11.11 7.65
CA PHE A 334 -7.61 -12.19 6.86
C PHE A 334 -6.93 -13.55 7.13
N PHE A 335 -5.60 -13.55 7.18
CA PHE A 335 -4.84 -14.75 7.56
C PHE A 335 -5.26 -15.28 8.92
N GLU A 336 -5.34 -14.43 9.96
CA GLU A 336 -5.75 -14.84 11.30
C GLU A 336 -7.21 -15.33 11.34
N ALA A 337 -8.09 -14.68 10.57
CA ALA A 337 -9.48 -15.16 10.44
C ALA A 337 -9.53 -16.58 9.84
N CYS A 338 -8.70 -16.87 8.83
CA CYS A 338 -8.59 -18.22 8.26
C CYS A 338 -8.02 -19.23 9.25
N VAL A 339 -6.95 -18.88 9.99
CA VAL A 339 -6.33 -19.78 10.98
C VAL A 339 -7.32 -20.12 12.12
N ASN A 340 -8.17 -19.17 12.53
CA ASN A 340 -9.22 -19.42 13.51
C ASN A 340 -10.28 -20.44 13.05
N LEU A 341 -10.46 -20.60 11.73
CA LEU A 341 -11.39 -21.58 11.14
C LEU A 341 -10.72 -22.92 10.87
N HIS A 342 -9.43 -22.92 10.60
CA HIS A 342 -8.68 -24.11 10.21
C HIS A 342 -7.21 -24.00 10.63
N ASP A 343 -6.76 -24.89 11.50
CA ASP A 343 -5.42 -24.88 12.08
C ASP A 343 -4.36 -25.46 11.12
N ASP A 344 -4.15 -24.76 9.98
CA ASP A 344 -3.02 -24.99 9.09
C ASP A 344 -2.44 -23.65 8.61
N PRO A 345 -1.70 -22.93 9.48
CA PRO A 345 -1.14 -21.62 9.18
C PRO A 345 -0.22 -21.63 7.95
N LYS A 346 0.50 -22.73 7.74
CA LYS A 346 1.47 -22.81 6.65
C LYS A 346 0.81 -22.88 5.29
N ASP A 347 -0.21 -23.72 5.14
CA ASP A 347 -0.89 -23.89 3.86
C ASP A 347 -1.74 -22.64 3.54
N ILE A 348 -2.45 -22.10 4.54
CA ILE A 348 -3.16 -20.81 4.43
C ILE A 348 -2.20 -19.71 3.97
N GLY A 349 -1.03 -19.57 4.62
CA GLY A 349 -0.02 -18.59 4.24
C GLY A 349 0.49 -18.77 2.81
N ASN A 350 0.78 -19.99 2.39
CA ASN A 350 1.24 -20.31 1.05
C ASN A 350 0.24 -19.87 -0.03
N TRP A 351 -1.05 -20.14 0.16
CA TRP A 351 -2.09 -19.73 -0.79
C TRP A 351 -2.26 -18.22 -0.84
N LEU A 352 -2.29 -17.55 0.32
CA LEU A 352 -2.43 -16.10 0.39
C LEU A 352 -1.24 -15.37 -0.26
N MET A 353 0.00 -15.76 0.07
CA MET A 353 1.21 -15.16 -0.49
C MET A 353 1.44 -15.54 -1.96
N GLY A 354 0.95 -16.69 -2.39
CA GLY A 354 1.11 -17.21 -3.75
C GLY A 354 0.04 -16.73 -4.71
N ASP A 355 -0.96 -17.59 -4.93
CA ASP A 355 -1.93 -17.41 -6.01
C ASP A 355 -2.91 -16.25 -5.75
N PHE A 356 -3.31 -16.00 -4.49
CA PHE A 356 -4.15 -14.85 -4.15
C PHE A 356 -3.40 -13.52 -4.29
N SER A 357 -2.22 -13.37 -3.68
CA SER A 357 -1.43 -12.13 -3.80
C SER A 357 -1.03 -11.84 -5.23
N ARG A 358 -0.70 -12.86 -6.04
CA ARG A 358 -0.44 -12.66 -7.46
C ARG A 358 -1.64 -12.05 -8.17
N ARG A 359 -2.85 -12.58 -7.93
CA ARG A 359 -4.06 -12.10 -8.57
C ARG A 359 -4.45 -10.70 -8.11
N LEU A 360 -4.37 -10.43 -6.80
CA LEU A 360 -4.59 -9.11 -6.23
C LEU A 360 -3.65 -8.06 -6.87
N ASN A 361 -2.37 -8.40 -7.04
CA ASN A 361 -1.39 -7.52 -7.67
C ASN A 361 -1.68 -7.28 -9.17
N GLU A 362 -2.14 -8.31 -9.90
CA GLU A 362 -2.54 -8.18 -11.32
C GLU A 362 -3.72 -7.23 -11.49
N ASP A 363 -4.71 -7.31 -10.58
CA ASP A 363 -5.91 -6.49 -10.61
C ASP A 363 -5.73 -5.15 -9.85
N ASN A 364 -4.58 -4.94 -9.21
CA ASN A 364 -4.24 -3.77 -8.38
C ASN A 364 -5.27 -3.54 -7.26
N LEU A 365 -5.67 -4.62 -6.58
CA LEU A 365 -6.62 -4.63 -5.47
C LEU A 365 -5.94 -5.02 -4.15
N ASP A 366 -6.47 -4.51 -3.03
CA ASP A 366 -6.19 -5.05 -1.70
C ASP A 366 -7.23 -6.13 -1.37
N ILE A 367 -6.91 -7.05 -0.44
CA ILE A 367 -7.81 -8.16 -0.09
C ILE A 367 -9.15 -7.68 0.48
N ASN A 368 -9.16 -6.56 1.21
CA ASN A 368 -10.38 -5.95 1.75
C ASN A 368 -11.26 -5.25 0.71
N GLU A 369 -10.77 -5.07 -0.52
CA GLU A 369 -11.53 -4.55 -1.66
C GLU A 369 -12.21 -5.67 -2.45
N THR A 370 -12.00 -6.92 -2.05
CA THR A 370 -12.60 -8.11 -2.66
C THR A 370 -13.78 -8.63 -1.84
N SER A 371 -14.54 -9.54 -2.44
CA SER A 371 -15.61 -10.26 -1.75
C SER A 371 -15.16 -11.64 -1.23
N LEU A 372 -13.85 -11.92 -1.22
CA LEU A 372 -13.31 -13.16 -0.68
C LEU A 372 -13.59 -13.27 0.82
N THR A 373 -14.04 -14.43 1.25
CA THR A 373 -14.25 -14.71 2.67
C THR A 373 -13.26 -15.77 3.20
N PRO A 374 -12.93 -15.76 4.49
CA PRO A 374 -12.10 -16.80 5.09
C PRO A 374 -12.69 -18.21 4.88
N GLU A 375 -14.01 -18.36 4.97
CA GLU A 375 -14.71 -19.62 4.75
C GLU A 375 -14.50 -20.17 3.34
N ALA A 376 -14.47 -19.29 2.32
CA ALA A 376 -14.21 -19.69 0.94
C ALA A 376 -12.79 -20.24 0.77
N LEU A 377 -11.79 -19.58 1.36
CA LEU A 377 -10.40 -20.08 1.33
C LEU A 377 -10.30 -21.43 2.05
N ILE A 378 -10.88 -21.55 3.24
CA ILE A 378 -10.83 -22.81 4.00
C ILE A 378 -11.55 -23.93 3.26
N GLN A 379 -12.72 -23.67 2.65
CA GLN A 379 -13.41 -24.66 1.83
C GLN A 379 -12.53 -25.12 0.66
N LEU A 380 -11.82 -24.20 -0.01
CA LEU A 380 -10.86 -24.55 -1.09
C LEU A 380 -9.77 -25.51 -0.58
N LEU A 381 -9.15 -25.19 0.57
CA LEU A 381 -8.10 -26.02 1.16
C LEU A 381 -8.63 -27.41 1.55
N GLN A 382 -9.83 -27.48 2.13
CA GLN A 382 -10.49 -28.75 2.49
C GLN A 382 -10.77 -29.60 1.26
N MET A 383 -11.29 -29.02 0.17
CA MET A 383 -11.54 -29.73 -1.10
C MET A 383 -10.22 -30.25 -1.74
N ILE A 384 -9.13 -29.51 -1.59
CA ILE A 384 -7.82 -29.97 -2.06
C ILE A 384 -7.28 -31.08 -1.15
N GLY A 385 -7.39 -30.91 0.16
CA GLY A 385 -6.94 -31.89 1.16
C GLY A 385 -7.70 -33.21 1.09
N SER A 386 -9.02 -33.18 0.81
CA SER A 386 -9.83 -34.38 0.59
C SER A 386 -9.58 -35.03 -0.79
N GLY A 387 -8.88 -34.34 -1.70
CA GLY A 387 -8.65 -34.80 -3.06
C GLY A 387 -9.87 -34.62 -3.98
N GLU A 388 -10.90 -33.89 -3.56
CA GLU A 388 -12.06 -33.53 -4.39
C GLU A 388 -11.66 -32.68 -5.60
N ILE A 389 -10.66 -31.82 -5.44
CA ILE A 389 -10.01 -31.10 -6.52
C ILE A 389 -8.49 -31.13 -6.37
N THR A 390 -7.78 -30.89 -7.47
CA THR A 390 -6.31 -30.73 -7.42
C THR A 390 -5.94 -29.27 -7.13
N GLY A 391 -4.75 -29.00 -6.54
CA GLY A 391 -4.25 -27.65 -6.36
C GLY A 391 -4.19 -26.85 -7.68
N LYS A 392 -3.98 -27.51 -8.84
CA LYS A 392 -4.01 -26.87 -10.16
C LYS A 392 -5.41 -26.36 -10.51
N ILE A 393 -6.45 -27.11 -10.20
CA ILE A 393 -7.85 -26.69 -10.36
C ILE A 393 -8.13 -25.54 -9.40
N GLY A 394 -7.76 -25.66 -8.12
CA GLY A 394 -7.92 -24.61 -7.14
C GLY A 394 -7.39 -23.25 -7.60
N LYS A 395 -6.19 -23.22 -8.20
CA LYS A 395 -5.60 -21.98 -8.76
C LYS A 395 -6.47 -21.32 -9.85
N THR A 396 -7.22 -22.09 -10.61
CA THR A 396 -8.14 -21.55 -11.64
C THR A 396 -9.42 -20.93 -11.07
N LEU A 397 -9.74 -21.22 -9.80
CA LEU A 397 -10.92 -20.70 -9.10
C LEU A 397 -10.65 -19.37 -8.41
N VAL A 398 -9.39 -19.04 -8.12
CA VAL A 398 -8.98 -17.87 -7.32
C VAL A 398 -9.65 -16.57 -7.80
N LYS A 399 -9.71 -16.34 -9.12
CA LYS A 399 -10.33 -15.13 -9.67
C LYS A 399 -11.79 -14.99 -9.25
N ASP A 400 -12.59 -16.04 -9.49
CA ASP A 400 -14.02 -16.00 -9.20
C ASP A 400 -14.30 -16.01 -7.69
N MET A 401 -13.37 -16.57 -6.89
CA MET A 401 -13.43 -16.50 -5.43
C MET A 401 -13.21 -15.07 -4.92
N LEU A 402 -12.34 -14.28 -5.53
CA LEU A 402 -12.18 -12.86 -5.21
C LEU A 402 -13.45 -12.06 -5.48
N ASP A 403 -14.27 -12.50 -6.44
CA ASP A 403 -15.61 -11.95 -6.75
C ASP A 403 -16.70 -12.47 -5.77
N GLY A 404 -16.35 -13.30 -4.78
CA GLY A 404 -17.23 -13.78 -3.68
C GLY A 404 -17.92 -15.10 -3.94
N LYS A 405 -17.54 -15.83 -5.00
CA LYS A 405 -18.11 -17.17 -5.26
C LYS A 405 -17.44 -18.24 -4.38
N MET A 406 -18.24 -19.19 -3.92
CA MET A 406 -17.74 -20.33 -3.14
C MET A 406 -17.05 -21.37 -4.04
N PRO A 407 -15.94 -21.98 -3.61
CA PRO A 407 -15.21 -22.99 -4.40
C PRO A 407 -16.06 -24.17 -4.84
N LYS A 408 -16.95 -24.66 -3.97
CA LYS A 408 -17.83 -25.79 -4.29
C LYS A 408 -18.80 -25.45 -5.42
N ASP A 409 -19.45 -24.29 -5.37
CA ASP A 409 -20.37 -23.84 -6.42
C ASP A 409 -19.64 -23.65 -7.74
N LEU A 410 -18.40 -23.11 -7.69
CA LEU A 410 -17.54 -22.94 -8.86
C LEU A 410 -17.13 -24.28 -9.50
N CYS A 411 -16.88 -25.28 -8.67
CA CYS A 411 -16.56 -26.63 -9.16
C CYS A 411 -17.74 -27.27 -9.91
N GLU A 412 -18.93 -27.11 -9.37
CA GLU A 412 -20.17 -27.59 -10.01
C GLU A 412 -20.45 -26.82 -11.32
N GLU A 413 -20.38 -25.46 -11.27
CA GLU A 413 -20.62 -24.59 -12.43
C GLU A 413 -19.65 -24.90 -13.58
N LYS A 414 -18.36 -25.09 -13.27
CA LYS A 414 -17.32 -25.36 -14.27
C LYS A 414 -17.13 -26.83 -14.61
N SER A 415 -17.86 -27.73 -13.94
CA SER A 415 -17.71 -29.18 -14.08
C SER A 415 -16.24 -29.63 -13.95
N VAL A 416 -15.55 -29.16 -12.90
CA VAL A 416 -14.12 -29.46 -12.66
C VAL A 416 -13.88 -30.25 -11.38
N CYS A 417 -14.95 -30.70 -10.72
CA CYS A 417 -14.84 -31.61 -9.58
C CYS A 417 -14.25 -32.94 -10.02
N ARG A 418 -13.65 -33.64 -9.07
CA ARG A 418 -13.12 -35.00 -9.28
C ARG A 418 -14.19 -35.91 -9.85
N MET A 419 -13.82 -36.71 -10.81
CA MET A 419 -14.69 -37.72 -11.38
C MET A 419 -14.62 -38.98 -10.46
N ASP A 420 -15.60 -39.11 -9.58
CA ASP A 420 -15.68 -40.24 -8.64
C ASP A 420 -16.34 -41.47 -9.28
N ASP A 421 -16.91 -41.35 -10.50
CA ASP A 421 -17.52 -42.45 -11.23
C ASP A 421 -16.47 -43.27 -11.98
N GLU A 422 -16.05 -44.38 -11.37
CA GLU A 422 -15.10 -45.32 -11.97
C GLU A 422 -15.62 -45.89 -13.31
N ALA A 423 -16.93 -46.00 -13.47
CA ALA A 423 -17.51 -46.52 -14.72
C ALA A 423 -17.36 -45.49 -15.88
N ALA A 424 -17.66 -44.22 -15.60
CA ALA A 424 -17.44 -43.13 -16.56
C ALA A 424 -15.94 -42.94 -16.87
N LEU A 425 -15.05 -43.07 -15.87
CA LEU A 425 -13.62 -43.03 -16.09
C LEU A 425 -13.13 -44.22 -16.94
N ALA A 426 -13.69 -45.42 -16.75
CA ALA A 426 -13.34 -46.59 -17.54
C ALA A 426 -13.72 -46.42 -19.01
N GLU A 427 -14.88 -45.82 -19.35
CA GLU A 427 -15.28 -45.51 -20.72
C GLU A 427 -14.32 -44.52 -21.40
N ILE A 428 -13.89 -43.49 -20.66
CA ILE A 428 -12.89 -42.52 -21.16
C ILE A 428 -11.55 -43.22 -21.41
N ILE A 429 -11.13 -44.11 -20.50
CA ILE A 429 -9.90 -44.87 -20.63
C ILE A 429 -9.98 -45.80 -21.85
N ASP A 430 -11.08 -46.48 -22.07
CA ASP A 430 -11.30 -47.34 -23.26
C ASP A 430 -11.20 -46.49 -24.54
N THR A 431 -11.75 -45.30 -24.55
CA THR A 431 -11.64 -44.36 -25.69
C THR A 431 -10.17 -43.96 -25.94
N VAL A 432 -9.43 -43.58 -24.85
CA VAL A 432 -8.01 -43.20 -24.96
C VAL A 432 -7.16 -44.37 -25.44
N ILE A 433 -7.43 -45.59 -25.01
CA ILE A 433 -6.78 -46.81 -25.49
C ILE A 433 -7.00 -46.99 -26.98
N ALA A 434 -8.24 -46.85 -27.42
CA ALA A 434 -8.60 -46.99 -28.84
C ALA A 434 -7.97 -45.94 -29.77
N GLU A 435 -7.86 -44.71 -29.27
CA GLU A 435 -7.24 -43.59 -30.02
C GLU A 435 -5.71 -43.62 -30.05
N ASN A 436 -5.07 -44.41 -29.20
CA ASN A 436 -3.60 -44.42 -29.06
C ASN A 436 -3.01 -45.81 -29.26
N GLU A 437 -3.47 -46.55 -30.27
CA GLU A 437 -3.04 -47.93 -30.58
C GLU A 437 -1.50 -48.14 -30.58
N LYS A 438 -0.77 -47.17 -31.09
CA LYS A 438 0.71 -47.27 -31.13
C LYS A 438 1.31 -47.29 -29.69
N ALA A 439 0.85 -46.44 -28.79
CA ALA A 439 1.37 -46.41 -27.42
C ALA A 439 0.96 -47.69 -26.65
N VAL A 440 -0.23 -48.21 -26.94
CA VAL A 440 -0.74 -49.48 -26.39
C VAL A 440 0.14 -50.64 -26.84
N ASN A 441 0.45 -50.74 -28.16
CA ASN A 441 1.33 -51.78 -28.68
C ASN A 441 2.76 -51.70 -28.16
N ASP A 442 3.35 -50.47 -28.09
CA ASP A 442 4.67 -50.23 -27.49
C ASP A 442 4.72 -50.70 -26.05
N MET A 443 3.64 -50.56 -25.29
CA MET A 443 3.57 -51.03 -23.90
C MET A 443 3.43 -52.56 -23.81
N ARG A 444 2.57 -53.17 -24.62
CA ARG A 444 2.39 -54.64 -24.66
C ARG A 444 3.63 -55.38 -25.11
N GLU A 445 4.41 -54.79 -26.03
CA GLU A 445 5.66 -55.34 -26.52
C GLU A 445 6.88 -54.99 -25.66
N GLY A 446 6.72 -54.12 -24.64
CA GLY A 446 7.80 -53.70 -23.73
C GLY A 446 8.82 -52.79 -24.41
N THR A 447 8.53 -52.22 -25.58
CA THR A 447 9.49 -51.45 -26.38
C THR A 447 9.70 -50.06 -25.90
N ASN A 448 8.73 -49.47 -25.17
CA ASN A 448 8.88 -48.11 -24.60
C ASN A 448 8.28 -48.00 -23.18
N PRO A 449 9.09 -47.91 -22.14
CA PRO A 449 8.65 -47.82 -20.76
C PRO A 449 7.83 -46.54 -20.45
N LYS A 450 7.94 -45.51 -21.30
CA LYS A 450 7.21 -44.22 -21.12
C LYS A 450 5.79 -44.22 -21.69
N SER A 451 5.43 -45.27 -22.45
CA SER A 451 4.10 -45.33 -23.12
C SER A 451 2.95 -45.42 -22.12
N PHE A 452 3.15 -46.03 -20.95
CA PHE A 452 2.15 -46.06 -19.88
C PHE A 452 1.85 -44.70 -19.30
N GLU A 453 2.91 -43.95 -18.93
CA GLU A 453 2.73 -42.56 -18.40
C GLU A 453 2.19 -41.61 -19.48
N PHE A 454 2.49 -41.83 -20.74
CA PHE A 454 1.87 -41.10 -21.84
C PHE A 454 0.35 -41.33 -21.89
N LEU A 455 -0.11 -42.59 -21.77
CA LEU A 455 -1.56 -42.92 -21.75
C LEU A 455 -2.24 -42.32 -20.54
N VAL A 456 -1.61 -42.37 -19.32
CA VAL A 456 -2.10 -41.64 -18.13
C VAL A 456 -2.22 -40.15 -18.44
N GLY A 457 -1.23 -39.54 -19.09
CA GLY A 457 -1.24 -38.14 -19.49
C GLY A 457 -2.37 -37.81 -20.47
N GLN A 458 -2.73 -38.70 -21.41
CA GLN A 458 -3.84 -38.52 -22.32
C GLN A 458 -5.19 -38.58 -21.59
N VAL A 459 -5.41 -39.54 -20.68
CA VAL A 459 -6.61 -39.57 -19.82
C VAL A 459 -6.74 -38.30 -19.01
N MET A 460 -5.67 -37.85 -18.35
CA MET A 460 -5.65 -36.58 -17.61
C MET A 460 -5.96 -35.37 -18.49
N LYS A 461 -5.55 -35.37 -19.74
CA LYS A 461 -5.84 -34.31 -20.70
C LYS A 461 -7.33 -34.31 -21.11
N VAL A 462 -7.89 -35.49 -21.45
CA VAL A 462 -9.30 -35.63 -21.83
C VAL A 462 -10.21 -35.26 -20.69
N THR A 463 -9.89 -35.70 -19.48
CA THR A 463 -10.65 -35.40 -18.25
C THR A 463 -10.36 -33.99 -17.69
N LYS A 464 -9.55 -33.20 -18.37
CA LYS A 464 -9.12 -31.85 -17.90
C LYS A 464 -8.51 -31.84 -16.48
N GLY A 465 -7.91 -32.96 -16.06
CA GLY A 465 -7.32 -33.15 -14.74
C GLY A 465 -8.31 -33.58 -13.64
N GLN A 466 -9.54 -33.96 -13.98
CA GLN A 466 -10.57 -34.43 -13.05
C GLN A 466 -10.36 -35.89 -12.63
N ALA A 467 -9.75 -36.71 -13.47
CA ALA A 467 -9.47 -38.12 -13.13
C ALA A 467 -8.41 -38.22 -12.02
N ASP A 468 -8.62 -39.16 -11.10
CA ASP A 468 -7.60 -39.52 -10.14
C ASP A 468 -6.45 -40.26 -10.83
N PRO A 469 -5.21 -39.81 -10.68
CA PRO A 469 -4.06 -40.46 -11.32
C PRO A 469 -3.83 -41.90 -10.86
N GLU A 470 -4.14 -42.24 -9.57
CA GLU A 470 -3.95 -43.59 -9.05
C GLU A 470 -5.04 -44.53 -9.56
N ILE A 471 -6.28 -44.08 -9.53
CA ILE A 471 -7.43 -44.83 -10.09
C ILE A 471 -7.22 -45.02 -11.61
N THR A 472 -6.80 -43.95 -12.30
CA THR A 472 -6.47 -44.01 -13.74
C THR A 472 -5.39 -45.07 -14.03
N ARG A 473 -4.29 -45.08 -13.25
CA ARG A 473 -3.24 -46.08 -13.39
C ARG A 473 -3.74 -47.50 -13.11
N ARG A 474 -4.61 -47.66 -12.10
CA ARG A 474 -5.18 -48.96 -11.77
C ARG A 474 -6.03 -49.48 -12.92
N ILE A 475 -6.99 -48.68 -13.38
CA ILE A 475 -7.91 -49.09 -14.46
C ILE A 475 -7.15 -49.32 -15.79
N LEU A 476 -6.18 -48.44 -16.11
CA LEU A 476 -5.33 -48.63 -17.28
C LEU A 476 -4.54 -49.96 -17.22
N LYS A 477 -4.02 -50.37 -16.05
CA LYS A 477 -3.32 -51.65 -15.86
C LYS A 477 -4.27 -52.87 -15.99
N GLU A 478 -5.54 -52.73 -15.62
CA GLU A 478 -6.53 -53.78 -15.73
C GLU A 478 -7.03 -53.96 -17.15
N ARG A 479 -6.95 -52.90 -17.99
CA ARG A 479 -7.46 -52.89 -19.39
C ARG A 479 -6.38 -53.13 -20.42
N LEU A 480 -5.11 -52.97 -20.10
CA LEU A 480 -3.94 -53.17 -20.99
C LEU A 480 -3.29 -54.51 -20.80
#